data_96b6789ee0667102a1b100470b0ef2c4
#
_entry.id   96b6789ee0667102a1b100470b0ef2c4
#
_cell.length_a   1.000
_cell.length_b   1.000
_cell.length_c   1.000
_cell.angle_alpha   90.00
_cell.angle_beta   90.00
_cell.angle_gamma   90.00
#
_symmetry.space_group_name_H-M   'P 1'
#
loop_
_entity.id
_entity.type
_entity.pdbx_description
1 polymer ?
#
loop_
_entity_poly.entity_id
_entity_poly.type
_entity_poly.pdbx_seq_one_letter_code
_entity_poly.pdbx_strand_id
1 'polypeptide(L)'
;CVGLYARDAATGEYIKCNASKGVILSTGDYSQNTKMLKHFCPEVIENNIQCLFTNVDVEGNFTNQGDGIQLGMWAGAQVQQSHAPMIHHMGGGADLAGVGVMGNAGFLNLDLNGKRFMNEDLPGQQLENQIELQKNRESWQIFDSNWPQQLPYMPAAHGGACYYEDYASEDEGPKNNTTYRNYKSPYQLEAAVADGRAVKADTLEELVAKIYPDDTAAQQTALDSIQRYNELAKAGYDEDFHKSASRMWAVENGP
;
A
#
# COMPACT_ATOMS: atom_id res chain seq x y z
N CYS A 1 20.24 -3.17 30.91
CA CYS A 1 20.43 -4.59 30.57
C CYS A 1 21.93 -4.89 30.50
N VAL A 2 22.40 -5.94 31.18
CA VAL A 2 23.84 -6.27 31.28
C VAL A 2 24.19 -7.57 30.52
N GLY A 3 23.24 -8.16 29.83
CA GLY A 3 23.44 -9.38 29.09
C GLY A 3 22.15 -10.14 28.88
N LEU A 4 22.29 -11.35 28.39
CA LEU A 4 21.19 -12.29 28.18
C LEU A 4 21.65 -13.74 28.45
N TYR A 5 20.69 -14.62 28.58
CA TYR A 5 20.92 -16.06 28.50
C TYR A 5 20.43 -16.55 27.14
N ALA A 6 21.27 -17.31 26.46
CA ALA A 6 20.93 -18.00 25.25
C ALA A 6 20.93 -19.51 25.50
N ARG A 7 20.18 -20.26 24.69
CA ARG A 7 20.24 -21.71 24.66
C ARG A 7 20.94 -22.15 23.40
N ASP A 8 21.99 -22.95 23.53
CA ASP A 8 22.64 -23.58 22.39
C ASP A 8 21.66 -24.57 21.73
N ALA A 9 21.43 -24.41 20.44
CA ALA A 9 20.46 -25.24 19.71
C ALA A 9 20.93 -26.69 19.53
N ALA A 10 22.25 -26.91 19.47
CA ALA A 10 22.81 -28.24 19.25
C ALA A 10 22.94 -29.03 20.54
N THR A 11 23.38 -28.37 21.64
CA THR A 11 23.65 -29.06 22.91
C THR A 11 22.49 -28.92 23.92
N GLY A 12 21.64 -27.91 23.75
CA GLY A 12 20.57 -27.58 24.68
C GLY A 12 21.07 -26.85 25.95
N GLU A 13 22.35 -26.56 26.07
CA GLU A 13 22.94 -25.90 27.23
C GLU A 13 22.65 -24.39 27.24
N TYR A 14 22.54 -23.82 28.43
CA TYR A 14 22.37 -22.37 28.61
C TYR A 14 23.70 -21.67 28.71
N ILE A 15 23.87 -20.65 27.88
CA ILE A 15 25.06 -19.80 27.81
C ILE A 15 24.71 -18.42 28.36
N LYS A 16 25.44 -17.92 29.32
CA LYS A 16 25.36 -16.55 29.81
C LYS A 16 26.23 -15.64 28.95
N CYS A 17 25.59 -14.68 28.25
CA CYS A 17 26.26 -13.67 27.47
C CYS A 17 26.27 -12.35 28.25
N ASN A 18 27.43 -11.89 28.70
CA ASN A 18 27.57 -10.60 29.39
C ASN A 18 27.79 -9.50 28.35
N ALA A 19 27.07 -8.38 28.50
CA ALA A 19 27.20 -7.20 27.64
C ALA A 19 27.73 -6.03 28.45
N SER A 20 28.89 -5.49 28.04
CA SER A 20 29.53 -4.38 28.72
C SER A 20 28.95 -3.00 28.32
N LYS A 21 28.28 -2.90 27.18
CA LYS A 21 27.72 -1.65 26.65
C LYS A 21 26.20 -1.68 26.48
N GLY A 22 25.62 -2.82 26.22
CA GLY A 22 24.19 -2.98 26.00
C GLY A 22 23.83 -4.20 25.18
N VAL A 23 22.54 -4.42 25.00
CA VAL A 23 21.97 -5.50 24.17
C VAL A 23 21.15 -4.86 23.07
N ILE A 24 21.36 -5.30 21.82
CA ILE A 24 20.59 -4.88 20.65
C ILE A 24 19.50 -5.92 20.44
N LEU A 25 18.24 -5.47 20.40
CA LEU A 25 17.09 -6.29 20.03
C LEU A 25 16.78 -6.09 18.55
N SER A 26 16.94 -7.14 17.75
CA SER A 26 16.63 -7.16 16.32
C SER A 26 15.81 -8.43 15.97
N THR A 27 14.80 -8.70 16.77
CA THR A 27 14.06 -9.96 16.79
C THR A 27 12.75 -9.91 16.01
N GLY A 28 12.58 -8.88 15.17
CA GLY A 28 11.36 -8.67 14.40
C GLY A 28 10.22 -8.04 15.21
N ASP A 29 9.07 -8.00 14.58
CA ASP A 29 7.85 -7.39 15.10
C ASP A 29 6.91 -8.42 15.77
N TYR A 30 5.65 -8.05 15.93
CA TYR A 30 4.59 -8.85 16.56
C TYR A 30 3.38 -9.10 15.63
N SER A 31 3.58 -9.04 14.31
CA SER A 31 2.50 -9.14 13.31
C SER A 31 1.69 -10.44 13.39
N GLN A 32 2.23 -11.48 14.01
CA GLN A 32 1.53 -12.76 14.23
C GLN A 32 1.12 -13.02 15.68
N ASN A 33 1.30 -12.03 16.54
CA ASN A 33 0.84 -12.12 17.94
C ASN A 33 -0.48 -11.35 18.12
N THR A 34 -1.60 -12.05 18.02
CA THR A 34 -2.95 -11.47 18.14
C THR A 34 -3.16 -10.68 19.43
N LYS A 35 -2.53 -11.07 20.55
CA LYS A 35 -2.67 -10.34 21.81
C LYS A 35 -1.94 -9.00 21.75
N MET A 36 -0.75 -8.96 21.17
CA MET A 36 0.01 -7.73 20.98
C MET A 36 -0.65 -6.84 19.93
N LEU A 37 -1.12 -7.40 18.83
CA LEU A 37 -1.90 -6.66 17.83
C LEU A 37 -3.12 -6.00 18.46
N LYS A 38 -3.92 -6.75 19.20
CA LYS A 38 -5.10 -6.20 19.89
C LYS A 38 -4.78 -5.08 20.86
N HIS A 39 -3.59 -5.07 21.43
CA HIS A 39 -3.16 -4.06 22.41
C HIS A 39 -2.49 -2.86 21.75
N PHE A 40 -1.61 -3.08 20.78
CA PHE A 40 -0.79 -2.03 20.19
C PHE A 40 -1.30 -1.52 18.83
N CYS A 41 -2.02 -2.34 18.08
CA CYS A 41 -2.56 -2.03 16.76
C CYS A 41 -3.97 -2.62 16.61
N PRO A 42 -4.95 -2.18 17.42
CA PRO A 42 -6.30 -2.73 17.41
C PRO A 42 -6.98 -2.65 16.06
N GLU A 43 -6.64 -1.65 15.25
CA GLU A 43 -7.14 -1.45 13.89
C GLU A 43 -6.91 -2.66 12.99
N VAL A 44 -5.82 -3.39 13.17
CA VAL A 44 -5.54 -4.63 12.41
C VAL A 44 -6.61 -5.69 12.68
N ILE A 45 -7.03 -5.80 13.94
CA ILE A 45 -8.05 -6.78 14.35
C ILE A 45 -9.46 -6.29 13.99
N GLU A 46 -9.75 -5.02 14.28
CA GLU A 46 -11.08 -4.41 14.07
C GLU A 46 -11.44 -4.35 12.58
N ASN A 47 -10.46 -4.07 11.74
CA ASN A 47 -10.63 -3.99 10.28
C ASN A 47 -10.37 -5.33 9.57
N ASN A 48 -10.05 -6.40 10.32
CA ASN A 48 -9.77 -7.72 9.77
C ASN A 48 -8.72 -7.71 8.65
N ILE A 49 -7.60 -7.03 8.89
CA ILE A 49 -6.50 -6.94 7.91
C ILE A 49 -5.84 -8.31 7.76
N GLN A 50 -5.77 -8.79 6.53
CA GLN A 50 -5.28 -10.14 6.21
C GLN A 50 -3.83 -10.16 5.73
N CYS A 51 -3.37 -9.08 5.13
CA CYS A 51 -2.08 -9.01 4.44
C CYS A 51 -1.03 -8.29 5.28
N LEU A 52 -0.64 -8.85 6.40
CA LEU A 52 0.52 -8.39 7.15
C LEU A 52 1.79 -9.03 6.61
N PHE A 53 2.84 -8.24 6.42
CA PHE A 53 4.16 -8.78 6.16
C PHE A 53 4.65 -9.53 7.38
N THR A 54 5.02 -10.77 7.18
CA THR A 54 5.52 -11.62 8.24
C THR A 54 6.66 -12.50 7.74
N ASN A 55 7.49 -12.94 8.67
CA ASN A 55 8.53 -13.91 8.39
C ASN A 55 8.05 -15.30 8.75
N VAL A 56 8.55 -16.28 8.01
CA VAL A 56 8.34 -17.69 8.28
C VAL A 56 9.70 -18.39 8.48
N ASP A 57 9.71 -19.40 9.32
CA ASP A 57 10.86 -20.32 9.46
C ASP A 57 10.91 -21.34 8.30
N VAL A 58 11.85 -22.23 8.35
CA VAL A 58 12.04 -23.25 7.31
C VAL A 58 10.91 -24.28 7.26
N GLU A 59 10.14 -24.41 8.32
CA GLU A 59 8.96 -25.25 8.44
C GLU A 59 7.66 -24.53 8.03
N GLY A 60 7.74 -23.22 7.72
CA GLY A 60 6.59 -22.39 7.34
C GLY A 60 5.80 -21.79 8.52
N ASN A 61 6.33 -21.86 9.74
CA ASN A 61 5.69 -21.23 10.89
C ASN A 61 6.00 -19.73 10.94
N PHE A 62 5.02 -18.96 11.35
CA PHE A 62 5.20 -17.52 11.52
C PHE A 62 6.09 -17.20 12.72
N THR A 63 7.10 -16.37 12.51
CA THR A 63 8.13 -16.06 13.52
C THR A 63 7.95 -14.71 14.22
N ASN A 64 7.08 -13.84 13.70
CA ASN A 64 6.86 -12.49 14.23
C ASN A 64 5.92 -12.49 15.44
N GLN A 65 6.39 -13.03 16.57
CA GLN A 65 5.60 -13.19 17.80
C GLN A 65 5.84 -12.08 18.84
N GLY A 66 6.79 -11.17 18.58
CA GLY A 66 7.10 -10.06 19.49
C GLY A 66 7.94 -10.45 20.70
N ASP A 67 8.63 -11.59 20.66
CA ASP A 67 9.37 -12.12 21.81
C ASP A 67 10.42 -11.15 22.34
N GLY A 68 11.20 -10.50 21.46
CA GLY A 68 12.20 -9.54 21.88
C GLY A 68 11.61 -8.27 22.49
N ILE A 69 10.46 -7.82 21.99
CA ILE A 69 9.72 -6.68 22.58
C ILE A 69 9.28 -7.06 24.01
N GLN A 70 8.71 -8.26 24.19
CA GLN A 70 8.31 -8.75 25.52
C GLN A 70 9.51 -8.89 26.46
N LEU A 71 10.62 -9.47 26.00
CA LEU A 71 11.85 -9.58 26.77
C LEU A 71 12.37 -8.21 27.20
N GLY A 72 12.33 -7.24 26.29
CA GLY A 72 12.71 -5.85 26.59
C GLY A 72 11.82 -5.24 27.67
N MET A 73 10.50 -5.40 27.56
CA MET A 73 9.53 -4.92 28.57
C MET A 73 9.77 -5.57 29.94
N TRP A 74 9.98 -6.87 30.00
CA TRP A 74 10.29 -7.57 31.24
C TRP A 74 11.62 -7.12 31.85
N ALA A 75 12.56 -6.67 31.04
CA ALA A 75 13.81 -6.07 31.52
C ALA A 75 13.68 -4.57 31.87
N GLY A 76 12.48 -3.99 31.82
CA GLY A 76 12.19 -2.60 32.19
C GLY A 76 12.31 -1.60 31.03
N ALA A 77 12.40 -2.05 29.79
CA ALA A 77 12.32 -1.17 28.63
C ALA A 77 10.89 -0.66 28.44
N GLN A 78 10.78 0.53 27.84
CA GLN A 78 9.51 1.13 27.47
C GLN A 78 9.20 0.85 26.01
N VAL A 79 7.94 0.58 25.71
CA VAL A 79 7.42 0.56 24.35
C VAL A 79 7.02 1.96 23.95
N GLN A 80 7.25 2.33 22.70
CA GLN A 80 6.80 3.60 22.13
C GLN A 80 5.29 3.75 22.31
N GLN A 81 4.86 4.90 22.81
CA GLN A 81 3.44 5.13 23.12
C GLN A 81 2.60 5.31 21.84
N SER A 82 3.15 5.98 20.82
CA SER A 82 2.53 6.03 19.50
C SER A 82 3.24 5.03 18.60
N HIS A 83 2.54 3.98 18.22
CA HIS A 83 3.06 2.97 17.33
C HIS A 83 2.99 3.44 15.86
N ALA A 84 3.89 2.94 15.04
CA ALA A 84 3.71 3.00 13.61
C ALA A 84 2.69 1.94 13.18
N PRO A 85 1.80 2.23 12.23
CA PRO A 85 0.90 1.21 11.69
C PRO A 85 1.68 0.01 11.17
N MET A 86 1.08 -1.18 11.26
CA MET A 86 1.66 -2.37 10.64
C MET A 86 1.71 -2.20 9.13
N ILE A 87 2.78 -2.67 8.52
CA ILE A 87 2.88 -2.71 7.07
C ILE A 87 1.95 -3.78 6.54
N HIS A 88 1.05 -3.41 5.67
CA HIS A 88 0.18 -4.29 4.92
C HIS A 88 0.05 -3.75 3.50
N HIS A 89 -0.22 -4.63 2.55
CA HIS A 89 -0.52 -4.23 1.19
C HIS A 89 -2.01 -4.25 0.96
N MET A 90 -2.52 -3.07 0.67
CA MET A 90 -3.85 -2.88 0.15
C MET A 90 -3.70 -2.12 -1.16
N GLY A 91 -4.12 -2.69 -2.23
CA GLY A 91 -4.01 -2.03 -3.52
C GLY A 91 -5.22 -2.33 -4.38
N GLY A 92 -5.64 -1.34 -5.14
CA GLY A 92 -6.73 -1.49 -6.09
C GLY A 92 -6.36 -2.47 -7.21
N GLY A 93 -7.34 -3.19 -7.73
CA GLY A 93 -7.14 -4.16 -8.80
C GLY A 93 -6.27 -5.33 -8.38
N ALA A 94 -6.42 -5.74 -7.14
CA ALA A 94 -5.53 -6.61 -6.45
C ALA A 94 -5.32 -7.96 -7.14
N ASP A 95 -4.07 -8.29 -7.27
CA ASP A 95 -3.69 -9.68 -7.05
C ASP A 95 -3.79 -9.99 -5.54
N LEU A 96 -3.64 -11.25 -5.17
CA LEU A 96 -3.71 -11.69 -3.77
C LEU A 96 -2.70 -11.01 -2.83
N ALA A 97 -1.76 -10.25 -3.37
CA ALA A 97 -0.77 -9.48 -2.61
C ALA A 97 -1.22 -8.05 -2.32
N GLY A 98 -2.40 -7.65 -2.77
CA GLY A 98 -2.96 -6.32 -2.53
C GLY A 98 -2.26 -5.20 -3.31
N VAL A 99 -1.52 -5.54 -4.36
CA VAL A 99 -0.84 -4.54 -5.20
C VAL A 99 -1.76 -4.18 -6.36
N GLY A 100 -2.22 -2.95 -6.38
CA GLY A 100 -3.04 -2.44 -7.48
C GLY A 100 -2.30 -2.38 -8.82
N VAL A 101 -3.06 -2.27 -9.88
CA VAL A 101 -2.55 -2.22 -11.25
C VAL A 101 -1.47 -1.15 -11.40
N MET A 102 -1.64 -0.01 -10.76
CA MET A 102 -0.65 1.08 -10.71
C MET A 102 0.13 1.15 -9.38
N GLY A 103 -0.06 0.16 -8.49
CA GLY A 103 0.55 0.19 -7.17
C GLY A 103 0.16 1.46 -6.40
N ASN A 104 1.08 1.96 -5.59
CA ASN A 104 0.90 3.19 -4.82
C ASN A 104 1.24 4.45 -5.63
N ALA A 105 0.98 4.46 -6.94
CA ALA A 105 1.14 5.67 -7.75
C ALA A 105 0.15 6.74 -7.28
N GLY A 106 0.61 7.98 -7.25
CA GLY A 106 -0.16 9.13 -6.73
C GLY A 106 -1.25 9.63 -7.68
N PHE A 107 -1.99 8.73 -8.34
CA PHE A 107 -3.17 9.09 -9.14
C PHE A 107 -4.36 9.42 -8.24
N LEU A 108 -5.35 10.13 -8.79
CA LEU A 108 -6.58 10.45 -8.08
C LEU A 108 -7.25 9.19 -7.52
N ASN A 109 -7.61 9.21 -6.25
CA ASN A 109 -8.37 8.14 -5.61
C ASN A 109 -9.77 8.60 -5.23
N LEU A 110 -10.77 7.80 -5.60
CA LEU A 110 -12.17 7.99 -5.26
C LEU A 110 -12.66 6.83 -4.39
N ASP A 111 -13.44 7.16 -3.36
CA ASP A 111 -14.12 6.16 -2.53
C ASP A 111 -15.32 5.51 -3.27
N LEU A 112 -16.00 4.57 -2.63
CA LEU A 112 -17.17 3.89 -3.20
C LEU A 112 -18.40 4.81 -3.37
N ASN A 113 -18.36 6.06 -2.90
CA ASN A 113 -19.38 7.06 -3.14
C ASN A 113 -18.96 8.08 -4.22
N GLY A 114 -17.83 7.87 -4.88
CA GLY A 114 -17.29 8.76 -5.91
C GLY A 114 -16.55 9.97 -5.37
N LYS A 115 -16.24 10.03 -4.08
CA LYS A 115 -15.62 11.19 -3.45
C LYS A 115 -14.10 11.02 -3.31
N ARG A 116 -13.33 12.06 -3.67
CA ARG A 116 -11.92 12.16 -3.31
C ARG A 116 -11.78 12.28 -1.79
N PHE A 117 -10.85 11.57 -1.16
CA PHE A 117 -10.78 11.46 0.30
C PHE A 117 -9.37 11.65 0.89
N MET A 118 -8.33 11.85 0.06
CA MET A 118 -6.96 11.95 0.56
C MET A 118 -6.06 12.80 -0.32
N ASN A 119 -4.85 13.08 0.18
CA ASN A 119 -3.70 13.47 -0.60
C ASN A 119 -3.01 12.21 -1.14
N GLU A 120 -3.04 12.01 -2.43
CA GLU A 120 -2.47 10.81 -3.07
C GLU A 120 -0.94 10.86 -3.19
N ASP A 121 -0.31 11.92 -2.71
CA ASP A 121 1.15 12.10 -2.69
C ASP A 121 1.78 11.55 -1.41
N LEU A 122 1.02 10.85 -0.60
CA LEU A 122 1.48 10.19 0.60
C LEU A 122 2.40 9.01 0.27
N PRO A 123 3.42 8.75 1.09
CA PRO A 123 4.20 7.52 0.98
C PRO A 123 3.33 6.26 1.13
N GLY A 124 3.72 5.17 0.47
CA GLY A 124 2.93 3.96 0.32
C GLY A 124 2.13 3.51 1.56
N GLN A 125 2.79 3.36 2.71
CA GLN A 125 2.12 2.96 3.95
C GLN A 125 0.99 3.92 4.37
N GLN A 126 1.21 5.22 4.29
CA GLN A 126 0.22 6.21 4.68
C GLN A 126 -0.93 6.26 3.67
N LEU A 127 -0.64 6.07 2.39
CA LEU A 127 -1.65 5.97 1.34
C LEU A 127 -2.55 4.75 1.58
N GLU A 128 -1.96 3.60 1.84
CA GLU A 128 -2.66 2.36 2.15
C GLU A 128 -3.56 2.50 3.39
N ASN A 129 -3.06 3.13 4.44
CA ASN A 129 -3.86 3.41 5.64
C ASN A 129 -5.09 4.29 5.35
N GLN A 130 -5.00 5.24 4.41
CA GLN A 130 -6.16 6.04 4.03
C GLN A 130 -7.22 5.21 3.28
N ILE A 131 -6.78 4.28 2.44
CA ILE A 131 -7.69 3.35 1.75
C ILE A 131 -8.35 2.41 2.76
N GLU A 132 -7.60 1.94 3.75
CA GLU A 132 -8.11 1.07 4.81
C GLU A 132 -9.28 1.69 5.60
N LEU A 133 -9.26 3.00 5.77
CA LEU A 133 -10.35 3.73 6.44
C LEU A 133 -11.62 3.86 5.58
N GLN A 134 -11.55 3.53 4.30
CA GLN A 134 -12.71 3.60 3.42
C GLN A 134 -13.64 2.38 3.59
N LYS A 135 -14.89 2.55 3.20
CA LYS A 135 -15.87 1.45 3.19
C LYS A 135 -15.32 0.28 2.37
N ASN A 136 -15.41 -0.92 2.92
CA ASN A 136 -14.86 -2.16 2.37
C ASN A 136 -13.33 -2.14 2.17
N ARG A 137 -12.62 -1.08 2.55
CA ARG A 137 -11.20 -0.87 2.26
C ARG A 137 -10.91 -0.84 0.75
N GLU A 138 -11.80 -0.20 0.01
CA GLU A 138 -11.77 -0.13 -1.44
C GLU A 138 -11.77 1.32 -1.91
N SER A 139 -11.05 1.57 -2.99
CA SER A 139 -11.05 2.83 -3.72
C SER A 139 -10.82 2.57 -5.20
N TRP A 140 -11.22 3.52 -6.03
CA TRP A 140 -10.91 3.55 -7.43
C TRP A 140 -9.76 4.52 -7.70
N GLN A 141 -8.69 4.02 -8.30
CA GLN A 141 -7.58 4.86 -8.75
C GLN A 141 -7.83 5.29 -10.19
N ILE A 142 -7.95 6.59 -10.41
CA ILE A 142 -8.34 7.18 -11.68
C ILE A 142 -7.12 7.83 -12.35
N PHE A 143 -6.87 7.47 -13.59
CA PHE A 143 -5.80 8.00 -14.41
C PHE A 143 -6.20 7.99 -15.88
N ASP A 144 -5.49 8.71 -16.73
CA ASP A 144 -5.72 8.79 -18.16
C ASP A 144 -4.55 8.22 -18.97
N SER A 145 -4.64 8.27 -20.29
CA SER A 145 -3.62 7.73 -21.20
C SER A 145 -2.24 8.38 -21.10
N ASN A 146 -2.13 9.52 -20.39
CA ASN A 146 -0.84 10.17 -20.11
C ASN A 146 -0.10 9.59 -18.87
N TRP A 147 -0.64 8.56 -18.24
CA TRP A 147 -0.02 7.94 -17.07
C TRP A 147 1.47 7.59 -17.25
N PRO A 148 1.97 7.16 -18.44
CA PRO A 148 3.40 6.85 -18.59
C PRO A 148 4.30 8.08 -18.39
N GLN A 149 3.83 9.26 -18.82
CA GLN A 149 4.56 10.52 -18.65
C GLN A 149 4.49 11.06 -17.22
N GLN A 150 3.49 10.66 -16.45
CA GLN A 150 3.24 11.12 -15.08
C GLN A 150 4.03 10.29 -14.05
N LEU A 151 4.17 8.99 -14.26
CA LEU A 151 4.82 8.06 -13.33
C LEU A 151 6.22 8.48 -12.87
N PRO A 152 7.13 9.01 -13.73
CA PRO A 152 8.47 9.40 -13.32
C PRO A 152 8.52 10.50 -12.25
N TYR A 153 7.45 11.28 -12.14
CA TYR A 153 7.33 12.37 -11.17
C TYR A 153 6.66 11.96 -9.86
N MET A 154 6.07 10.76 -9.82
CA MET A 154 5.39 10.28 -8.63
C MET A 154 6.35 9.82 -7.55
N PRO A 155 5.93 9.77 -6.28
CA PRO A 155 6.78 9.30 -5.20
C PRO A 155 7.31 7.90 -5.49
N ALA A 156 8.62 7.71 -5.42
CA ALA A 156 9.26 6.41 -5.46
C ALA A 156 9.17 5.76 -4.07
N ALA A 157 7.96 5.47 -3.61
CA ALA A 157 7.75 4.79 -2.34
C ALA A 157 7.86 3.27 -2.51
N HIS A 158 8.12 2.57 -1.41
CA HIS A 158 8.02 1.12 -1.37
C HIS A 158 6.59 0.71 -1.78
N GLY A 159 6.48 -0.15 -2.79
CA GLY A 159 5.19 -0.45 -3.43
C GLY A 159 4.74 0.60 -4.46
N GLY A 160 5.50 1.67 -4.65
CA GLY A 160 5.25 2.64 -5.70
C GLY A 160 5.41 2.06 -7.09
N ALA A 161 4.85 2.74 -8.07
CA ALA A 161 4.98 2.36 -9.46
C ALA A 161 6.46 2.37 -9.87
N CYS A 162 7.04 1.21 -10.12
CA CYS A 162 8.32 1.14 -10.81
C CYS A 162 8.05 1.37 -12.28
N TYR A 163 8.68 2.33 -12.86
CA TYR A 163 8.59 2.58 -14.27
C TYR A 163 9.48 1.59 -15.01
N TYR A 164 8.92 0.85 -15.94
CA TYR A 164 9.67 -0.04 -16.80
C TYR A 164 9.62 0.50 -18.22
N GLU A 165 10.72 0.99 -18.70
CA GLU A 165 10.85 1.51 -20.06
C GLU A 165 10.96 0.40 -21.11
N ASP A 166 11.25 -0.84 -20.69
CA ASP A 166 11.78 -1.87 -21.59
C ASP A 166 10.77 -2.95 -22.00
N TYR A 167 9.47 -2.68 -21.99
CA TYR A 167 8.52 -3.63 -22.55
C TYR A 167 8.33 -3.39 -24.02
N ALA A 168 9.07 -4.13 -24.83
CA ALA A 168 8.96 -4.06 -26.29
C ALA A 168 7.78 -4.90 -26.84
N SER A 169 7.29 -5.91 -26.07
CA SER A 169 6.20 -6.79 -26.48
C SER A 169 5.56 -7.52 -25.30
N GLU A 170 4.35 -8.08 -25.49
CA GLU A 170 3.67 -8.94 -24.52
C GLU A 170 4.52 -10.13 -24.06
N ASP A 171 5.37 -10.67 -24.96
CA ASP A 171 6.21 -11.84 -24.69
C ASP A 171 7.43 -11.51 -23.83
N GLU A 172 7.81 -10.25 -23.74
CA GLU A 172 9.05 -9.87 -23.06
C GLU A 172 8.92 -9.75 -21.56
N GLY A 173 7.74 -9.55 -21.01
CA GLY A 173 7.49 -9.45 -19.57
C GLY A 173 8.58 -8.72 -18.75
N PRO A 174 8.43 -8.54 -17.44
CA PRO A 174 9.47 -7.93 -16.62
C PRO A 174 10.70 -8.84 -16.54
N LYS A 175 11.73 -8.54 -17.31
CA LYS A 175 12.96 -9.35 -17.39
C LYS A 175 13.64 -9.55 -16.05
N ASN A 176 13.42 -8.69 -15.06
CA ASN A 176 14.21 -8.66 -13.82
C ASN A 176 13.42 -8.53 -12.53
N ASN A 177 12.09 -8.61 -12.53
CA ASN A 177 11.35 -8.47 -11.29
C ASN A 177 10.12 -9.37 -11.23
N THR A 178 10.34 -10.55 -10.67
CA THR A 178 9.29 -11.52 -10.41
C THR A 178 8.37 -11.14 -9.24
N THR A 179 8.77 -10.15 -8.45
CA THR A 179 8.09 -9.78 -7.20
C THR A 179 7.02 -8.72 -7.41
N TYR A 180 7.20 -7.85 -8.39
CA TYR A 180 6.23 -6.78 -8.66
C TYR A 180 5.53 -7.05 -9.99
N ARG A 181 4.38 -7.67 -9.93
CA ARG A 181 3.44 -7.81 -11.07
C ARG A 181 2.73 -6.50 -11.36
N ASN A 182 3.48 -5.42 -11.41
CA ASN A 182 2.91 -4.12 -11.67
C ASN A 182 2.68 -3.96 -13.16
N TYR A 183 1.46 -3.80 -13.55
CA TYR A 183 1.02 -3.54 -14.90
C TYR A 183 1.40 -2.12 -15.32
N LYS A 184 2.65 -1.93 -15.69
CA LYS A 184 3.24 -0.61 -15.96
C LYS A 184 3.58 -0.38 -17.42
N SER A 185 3.46 -1.42 -18.22
CA SER A 185 3.48 -1.27 -19.66
C SER A 185 2.04 -1.21 -20.20
N PRO A 186 1.81 -0.57 -21.34
CA PRO A 186 0.51 -0.60 -22.00
C PRO A 186 -0.03 -2.04 -22.18
N TYR A 187 0.81 -2.99 -22.49
CA TYR A 187 0.42 -4.40 -22.67
C TYR A 187 -0.12 -5.03 -21.37
N GLN A 188 0.51 -4.73 -20.26
CA GLN A 188 0.07 -5.26 -18.97
C GLN A 188 -1.21 -4.61 -18.49
N LEU A 189 -1.41 -3.34 -18.80
CA LEU A 189 -2.65 -2.63 -18.50
C LEU A 189 -3.82 -3.19 -19.33
N GLU A 190 -3.62 -3.45 -20.62
CA GLU A 190 -4.64 -4.08 -21.45
C GLU A 190 -4.99 -5.50 -20.97
N ALA A 191 -4.01 -6.27 -20.51
CA ALA A 191 -4.26 -7.57 -19.88
C ALA A 191 -5.09 -7.42 -18.60
N ALA A 192 -4.81 -6.40 -17.78
CA ALA A 192 -5.60 -6.10 -16.58
C ALA A 192 -7.03 -5.68 -16.91
N VAL A 193 -7.24 -4.97 -18.00
CA VAL A 193 -8.58 -4.64 -18.50
C VAL A 193 -9.29 -5.90 -18.98
N ALA A 194 -8.61 -6.78 -19.72
CA ALA A 194 -9.18 -8.00 -20.26
C ALA A 194 -9.62 -8.98 -19.17
N ASP A 195 -8.91 -9.04 -18.05
CA ASP A 195 -9.24 -9.91 -16.90
C ASP A 195 -10.08 -9.20 -15.80
N GLY A 196 -10.49 -7.96 -16.04
CA GLY A 196 -11.42 -7.22 -15.19
C GLY A 196 -10.79 -6.56 -13.95
N ARG A 197 -9.45 -6.52 -13.84
CA ARG A 197 -8.75 -5.84 -12.74
C ARG A 197 -8.61 -4.34 -12.95
N ALA A 198 -8.76 -3.88 -14.18
CA ALA A 198 -8.85 -2.47 -14.55
C ALA A 198 -10.09 -2.24 -15.41
N VAL A 199 -10.61 -1.03 -15.37
CA VAL A 199 -11.76 -0.60 -16.18
C VAL A 199 -11.30 0.50 -17.13
N LYS A 200 -11.69 0.39 -18.39
CA LYS A 200 -11.35 1.32 -19.46
C LYS A 200 -12.61 1.88 -20.12
N ALA A 201 -12.60 3.16 -20.42
CA ALA A 201 -13.69 3.85 -21.12
C ALA A 201 -13.17 5.05 -21.91
N ASP A 202 -13.88 5.42 -22.97
CA ASP A 202 -13.51 6.53 -23.86
C ASP A 202 -13.91 7.91 -23.27
N THR A 203 -14.88 7.93 -22.34
CA THR A 203 -15.33 9.13 -21.66
C THR A 203 -15.39 8.94 -20.15
N LEU A 204 -15.38 10.04 -19.40
CA LEU A 204 -15.51 10.00 -17.95
C LEU A 204 -16.90 9.49 -17.54
N GLU A 205 -17.96 9.86 -18.25
CA GLU A 205 -19.33 9.41 -18.01
C GLU A 205 -19.43 7.87 -18.17
N GLU A 206 -18.83 7.31 -19.21
CA GLU A 206 -18.77 5.86 -19.39
C GLU A 206 -17.94 5.17 -18.30
N LEU A 207 -16.82 5.80 -17.90
CA LEU A 207 -15.98 5.25 -16.85
C LEU A 207 -16.73 5.16 -15.53
N VAL A 208 -17.35 6.27 -15.08
CA VAL A 208 -18.07 6.29 -13.82
C VAL A 208 -19.30 5.36 -13.84
N ALA A 209 -19.96 5.20 -14.98
CA ALA A 209 -21.05 4.25 -15.14
C ALA A 209 -20.59 2.79 -14.99
N LYS A 210 -19.36 2.48 -15.44
CA LYS A 210 -18.78 1.14 -15.29
C LYS A 210 -18.33 0.84 -13.85
N ILE A 211 -17.75 1.83 -13.15
CA ILE A 211 -17.22 1.62 -11.79
C ILE A 211 -18.27 1.80 -10.68
N TYR A 212 -19.40 2.48 -10.98
CA TYR A 212 -20.56 2.63 -10.09
C TYR A 212 -21.86 2.25 -10.82
N PRO A 213 -22.01 0.97 -11.27
CA PRO A 213 -23.03 0.60 -12.26
C PRO A 213 -24.46 0.87 -11.81
N ASP A 214 -24.78 0.77 -10.54
CA ASP A 214 -26.14 0.88 -9.99
C ASP A 214 -26.32 2.11 -9.09
N ASP A 215 -25.34 3.01 -9.03
CA ASP A 215 -25.34 4.17 -8.14
C ASP A 215 -25.13 5.48 -8.92
N THR A 216 -26.22 6.03 -9.43
CA THR A 216 -26.18 7.31 -10.16
C THR A 216 -25.74 8.49 -9.30
N ALA A 217 -25.91 8.45 -7.97
CA ALA A 217 -25.43 9.48 -7.08
C ALA A 217 -23.90 9.42 -6.93
N ALA A 218 -23.34 8.21 -6.80
CA ALA A 218 -21.90 8.00 -6.81
C ALA A 218 -21.27 8.38 -8.16
N GLN A 219 -21.93 8.06 -9.29
CA GLN A 219 -21.49 8.49 -10.63
C GLN A 219 -21.37 10.01 -10.71
N GLN A 220 -22.42 10.75 -10.31
CA GLN A 220 -22.39 12.21 -10.34
C GLN A 220 -21.31 12.76 -9.40
N THR A 221 -21.21 12.24 -8.19
CA THR A 221 -20.19 12.65 -7.23
C THR A 221 -18.76 12.41 -7.76
N ALA A 222 -18.55 11.30 -8.48
CA ALA A 222 -17.27 10.98 -9.10
C ALA A 222 -16.92 11.98 -10.21
N LEU A 223 -17.87 12.34 -11.07
CA LEU A 223 -17.68 13.36 -12.10
C LEU A 223 -17.34 14.72 -11.48
N ASP A 224 -18.07 15.12 -10.45
CA ASP A 224 -17.83 16.38 -9.74
C ASP A 224 -16.43 16.37 -9.07
N SER A 225 -16.02 15.23 -8.48
CA SER A 225 -14.71 15.04 -7.86
C SER A 225 -13.57 15.13 -8.88
N ILE A 226 -13.73 14.50 -10.05
CA ILE A 226 -12.75 14.54 -11.13
C ILE A 226 -12.67 15.98 -11.69
N GLN A 227 -13.79 16.61 -11.92
CA GLN A 227 -13.81 18.01 -12.37
C GLN A 227 -13.09 18.93 -11.38
N ARG A 228 -13.41 18.82 -10.08
CA ARG A 228 -12.75 19.58 -9.03
C ARG A 228 -11.25 19.33 -8.99
N TYR A 229 -10.84 18.07 -9.08
CA TYR A 229 -9.43 17.71 -9.14
C TYR A 229 -8.72 18.35 -10.35
N ASN A 230 -9.36 18.34 -11.52
CA ASN A 230 -8.82 18.93 -12.74
C ASN A 230 -8.68 20.45 -12.63
N GLU A 231 -9.64 21.14 -11.98
CA GLU A 231 -9.57 22.57 -11.71
C GLU A 231 -8.37 22.90 -10.78
N LEU A 232 -8.17 22.13 -9.71
CA LEU A 232 -7.04 22.30 -8.80
C LEU A 232 -5.70 22.03 -9.48
N ALA A 233 -5.62 20.98 -10.32
CA ALA A 233 -4.42 20.67 -11.11
C ALA A 233 -4.04 21.84 -12.05
N LYS A 234 -5.03 22.43 -12.74
CA LYS A 234 -4.83 23.59 -13.61
C LYS A 234 -4.48 24.86 -12.84
N ALA A 235 -5.04 25.03 -11.66
CA ALA A 235 -4.72 26.15 -10.79
C ALA A 235 -3.31 26.05 -10.19
N GLY A 236 -2.68 24.86 -10.19
CA GLY A 236 -1.36 24.63 -9.63
C GLY A 236 -1.33 24.66 -8.11
N TYR A 237 -2.46 24.45 -7.46
CA TYR A 237 -2.56 24.37 -6.00
C TYR A 237 -3.78 23.56 -5.58
N ASP A 238 -3.54 22.56 -4.74
CA ASP A 238 -4.58 21.72 -4.14
C ASP A 238 -4.99 22.27 -2.77
N GLU A 239 -6.05 23.05 -2.72
CA GLU A 239 -6.58 23.59 -1.46
C GLU A 239 -7.33 22.55 -0.64
N ASP A 240 -7.75 21.43 -1.24
CA ASP A 240 -8.57 20.42 -0.58
C ASP A 240 -7.72 19.46 0.27
N PHE A 241 -6.59 18.98 -0.28
CA PHE A 241 -5.73 17.98 0.39
C PHE A 241 -4.24 18.34 0.36
N HIS A 242 -3.87 19.49 -0.21
CA HIS A 242 -2.47 19.95 -0.28
C HIS A 242 -1.51 18.99 -1.00
N LYS A 243 -1.99 18.29 -2.02
CA LYS A 243 -1.15 17.51 -2.91
C LYS A 243 -0.18 18.42 -3.66
N SER A 244 1.06 17.97 -3.85
CA SER A 244 2.04 18.76 -4.59
C SER A 244 1.59 19.02 -6.04
N ALA A 245 1.56 20.27 -6.44
CA ALA A 245 1.16 20.67 -7.79
C ALA A 245 2.06 20.05 -8.88
N SER A 246 3.34 19.81 -8.57
CA SER A 246 4.27 19.13 -9.50
C SER A 246 3.94 17.66 -9.76
N ARG A 247 3.01 17.10 -9.00
CA ARG A 247 2.56 15.70 -9.06
C ARG A 247 1.04 15.57 -9.21
N MET A 248 0.41 16.62 -9.69
CA MET A 248 -1.02 16.69 -9.90
C MET A 248 -1.31 17.02 -11.37
N TRP A 249 -1.93 16.11 -12.07
CA TRP A 249 -2.30 16.24 -13.48
C TRP A 249 -3.79 16.04 -13.66
N ALA A 250 -4.36 16.87 -14.53
CA ALA A 250 -5.76 16.71 -14.90
C ALA A 250 -6.01 15.38 -15.61
N VAL A 251 -7.12 14.74 -15.33
CA VAL A 251 -7.59 13.51 -15.98
C VAL A 251 -8.50 13.95 -17.13
N GLU A 252 -7.96 14.08 -18.32
CA GLU A 252 -8.66 14.67 -19.49
C GLU A 252 -8.43 13.93 -20.79
N ASN A 253 -7.43 13.07 -20.86
CA ASN A 253 -7.09 12.38 -22.09
C ASN A 253 -7.73 10.98 -22.07
N GLY A 254 -8.47 10.67 -23.09
CA GLY A 254 -9.06 9.36 -23.27
C GLY A 254 -8.04 8.22 -23.31
N PRO A 255 -8.46 6.97 -23.34
CA PRO A 255 -7.65 5.77 -23.20
C PRO A 255 -6.65 5.56 -24.32
#